data_05f8f8eef37f90af943907cd22cc8e62
#
_entry.id   05f8f8eef37f90af943907cd22cc8e62
#
_cell.length_a   1.000
_cell.length_b   1.000
_cell.length_c   1.000
_cell.angle_alpha   90.00
_cell.angle_beta   90.00
_cell.angle_gamma   90.00
#
_symmetry.space_group_name_H-M   'P 1'
#
loop_
_entity.id
_entity.type
_entity.pdbx_description
1 polymer ?
#
loop_
_entity_poly.entity_id
_entity_poly.type
_entity_poly.pdbx_seq_one_letter_code
_entity_poly.pdbx_strand_id
1 'polypeptide(L)'
;MRFDIFCHIVDNYGDAGVSLRLIKRLAHTHFSSSDHFTSSKDSFRLFCDQTELIKKLAGEDTLRDLSAHGVEILDWNLADKLTQEGSYPDVVIETFSCTIPEVYSGVIREKKPPLIVNVEYLSAEPWTVEAHGLPSIPGNTWDLPRYFYYPGFTPNSGGLLQGKSSFTTEESNYVPRSLEQIYKEVRQTEDVKKVLIFTYGGDKLIRLLNQMRESKLPLDLLICDEPSIKTVETWLGESLDQLRQRDSLRCIGMPFVCQDDFDWLLNKTDLNIVRGEDSFVRAQWAGKPFIWDIYPQDVDAHLIKLDAFLDLYLKDANMDTKRAVLESMYWQDFSNWWPQLRKMSLHATMWRQDLIKSQINGDLAIRLRDFIHDLLKKG
;
A
#
# COMPACT_ATOMS: atom_id res chain seq x y z
N MET A 1 22.48 -5.22 -12.65
CA MET A 1 22.57 -3.84 -12.08
C MET A 1 22.40 -3.89 -10.58
N ARG A 2 22.91 -2.87 -9.87
CA ARG A 2 22.69 -2.71 -8.43
C ARG A 2 21.74 -1.56 -8.18
N PHE A 3 20.70 -1.84 -7.44
CA PHE A 3 19.68 -0.87 -7.04
C PHE A 3 19.79 -0.60 -5.54
N ASP A 4 19.90 0.67 -5.17
CA ASP A 4 19.78 1.14 -3.80
C ASP A 4 18.43 1.84 -3.64
N ILE A 5 17.62 1.36 -2.73
CA ILE A 5 16.29 1.89 -2.46
C ILE A 5 16.29 2.46 -1.05
N PHE A 6 15.89 3.72 -0.93
CA PHE A 6 15.84 4.43 0.35
C PHE A 6 14.40 4.66 0.78
N CYS A 7 14.10 4.27 2.02
CA CYS A 7 12.81 4.47 2.65
C CYS A 7 12.99 5.04 4.06
N HIS A 8 12.57 6.29 4.25
CA HIS A 8 12.39 6.89 5.57
C HIS A 8 10.92 6.76 5.98
N ILE A 9 10.66 6.12 7.12
CA ILE A 9 9.29 5.79 7.53
C ILE A 9 8.70 6.94 8.35
N VAL A 10 7.65 7.57 7.79
CA VAL A 10 6.85 8.64 8.42
C VAL A 10 5.46 8.10 8.78
N ASP A 11 4.73 7.53 7.81
CA ASP A 11 3.43 6.85 8.04
C ASP A 11 3.63 5.37 8.33
N ASN A 12 4.32 5.07 9.42
CA ASN A 12 4.47 3.74 10.00
C ASN A 12 4.37 2.58 8.97
N TYR A 13 3.19 1.94 8.84
CA TYR A 13 2.99 0.80 7.92
C TYR A 13 2.85 1.21 6.45
N GLY A 14 2.47 2.46 6.15
CA GLY A 14 2.25 2.94 4.79
C GLY A 14 3.52 2.94 3.97
N ASP A 15 4.51 3.72 4.39
CA ASP A 15 5.79 3.88 3.67
C ASP A 15 6.57 2.57 3.64
N ALA A 16 6.64 1.87 4.78
CA ALA A 16 7.28 0.56 4.89
C ALA A 16 6.61 -0.46 3.95
N GLY A 17 5.28 -0.46 3.91
CA GLY A 17 4.49 -1.38 3.10
C GLY A 17 4.70 -1.20 1.61
N VAL A 18 4.61 0.04 1.13
CA VAL A 18 4.84 0.36 -0.30
C VAL A 18 6.27 0.01 -0.70
N SER A 19 7.27 0.40 0.10
CA SER A 19 8.68 0.15 -0.20
C SER A 19 9.02 -1.34 -0.24
N LEU A 20 8.48 -2.13 0.69
CA LEU A 20 8.64 -3.58 0.69
C LEU A 20 8.00 -4.23 -0.53
N ARG A 21 6.79 -3.81 -0.92
CA ARG A 21 6.13 -4.33 -2.13
C ARG A 21 6.88 -3.93 -3.38
N LEU A 22 7.36 -2.71 -3.44
CA LEU A 22 8.14 -2.23 -4.58
C LEU A 22 9.38 -3.07 -4.80
N ILE A 23 10.20 -3.27 -3.76
CA ILE A 23 11.42 -4.07 -3.90
C ILE A 23 11.11 -5.55 -4.20
N LYS A 24 10.08 -6.11 -3.56
CA LYS A 24 9.60 -7.47 -3.85
C LYS A 24 9.22 -7.63 -5.31
N ARG A 25 8.46 -6.68 -5.87
CA ARG A 25 8.06 -6.72 -7.28
C ARG A 25 9.24 -6.49 -8.22
N LEU A 26 10.13 -5.54 -7.93
CA LEU A 26 11.33 -5.29 -8.73
C LEU A 26 12.25 -6.51 -8.79
N ALA A 27 12.45 -7.21 -7.68
CA ALA A 27 13.29 -8.40 -7.61
C ALA A 27 12.76 -9.59 -8.46
N HIS A 28 11.42 -9.66 -8.63
CA HIS A 28 10.76 -10.70 -9.42
C HIS A 28 10.49 -10.30 -10.88
N THR A 29 10.78 -9.06 -11.26
CA THR A 29 10.53 -8.55 -12.61
C THR A 29 11.79 -8.69 -13.44
N HIS A 30 11.72 -9.31 -14.62
CA HIS A 30 12.82 -9.36 -15.57
C HIS A 30 12.57 -8.33 -16.69
N PHE A 31 13.63 -7.80 -17.27
CA PHE A 31 13.51 -6.96 -18.47
C PHE A 31 12.86 -7.76 -19.61
N SER A 32 11.84 -7.19 -20.22
CA SER A 32 11.10 -7.81 -21.33
C SER A 32 11.88 -7.85 -22.66
N SER A 33 13.05 -7.21 -22.72
CA SER A 33 13.81 -7.09 -23.96
C SER A 33 14.77 -8.27 -24.15
N SER A 34 14.73 -8.83 -25.35
CA SER A 34 15.67 -9.81 -25.93
C SER A 34 17.11 -9.30 -26.08
N ASP A 35 17.40 -8.12 -25.56
CA ASP A 35 18.72 -7.51 -25.62
C ASP A 35 19.64 -8.18 -24.58
N HIS A 36 20.70 -8.81 -25.09
CA HIS A 36 21.77 -9.49 -24.36
C HIS A 36 22.57 -8.59 -23.40
N PHE A 37 21.94 -7.77 -22.60
CA PHE A 37 22.58 -7.01 -21.54
C PHE A 37 22.64 -7.85 -20.26
N THR A 38 23.79 -8.48 -20.12
CA THR A 38 24.41 -9.11 -18.93
C THR A 38 23.70 -10.29 -18.26
N SER A 39 24.40 -11.39 -18.25
CA SER A 39 24.15 -12.61 -17.46
C SER A 39 24.34 -12.44 -15.93
N SER A 40 24.51 -11.23 -15.41
CA SER A 40 24.59 -10.96 -13.98
C SER A 40 23.19 -10.65 -13.42
N LYS A 41 22.81 -11.41 -12.39
CA LYS A 41 21.59 -11.16 -11.61
C LYS A 41 21.62 -9.73 -11.04
N ASP A 42 20.51 -9.00 -11.14
CA ASP A 42 20.36 -7.73 -10.45
C ASP A 42 20.46 -7.94 -8.92
N SER A 43 20.95 -6.95 -8.21
CA SER A 43 21.01 -6.93 -6.75
C SER A 43 20.33 -5.68 -6.20
N PHE A 44 19.67 -5.83 -5.07
CA PHE A 44 18.82 -4.79 -4.49
C PHE A 44 19.19 -4.59 -3.02
N ARG A 45 19.34 -3.35 -2.59
CA ARG A 45 19.53 -2.99 -1.18
C ARG A 45 18.41 -2.03 -0.78
N LEU A 46 17.65 -2.40 0.23
CA LEU A 46 16.66 -1.52 0.86
C LEU A 46 17.26 -0.93 2.12
N PHE A 47 17.61 0.33 2.08
CA PHE A 47 18.04 1.10 3.24
C PHE A 47 16.82 1.72 3.94
N CYS A 48 16.64 1.40 5.21
CA CYS A 48 15.48 1.84 5.98
C CYS A 48 15.88 2.16 7.42
N ASP A 49 15.26 3.16 8.01
CA ASP A 49 15.45 3.56 9.41
C ASP A 49 14.75 2.64 10.42
N GLN A 50 13.81 1.79 9.96
CA GLN A 50 13.08 0.83 10.79
C GLN A 50 13.09 -0.57 10.17
N THR A 51 14.26 -1.18 10.05
CA THR A 51 14.42 -2.49 9.40
C THR A 51 13.60 -3.61 10.03
N GLU A 52 13.40 -3.60 11.34
CA GLU A 52 12.60 -4.60 12.04
C GLU A 52 11.12 -4.53 11.67
N LEU A 53 10.60 -3.32 11.39
CA LEU A 53 9.25 -3.16 10.88
C LEU A 53 9.11 -3.76 9.47
N ILE A 54 10.06 -3.49 8.58
CA ILE A 54 10.10 -4.08 7.23
C ILE A 54 10.13 -5.61 7.32
N LYS A 55 10.99 -6.18 8.16
CA LYS A 55 11.10 -7.64 8.35
C LYS A 55 9.80 -8.24 8.89
N LYS A 56 9.17 -7.55 9.84
CA LYS A 56 7.89 -7.98 10.42
C LYS A 56 6.76 -7.97 9.37
N LEU A 57 6.70 -6.93 8.52
CA LEU A 57 5.75 -6.84 7.42
C LEU A 57 5.98 -7.91 6.34
N ALA A 58 7.23 -8.23 6.06
CA ALA A 58 7.58 -9.27 5.08
C ALA A 58 7.17 -10.68 5.57
N GLY A 59 7.44 -10.99 6.84
CA GLY A 59 7.34 -12.36 7.34
C GLY A 59 8.48 -13.27 6.84
N GLU A 60 8.67 -14.40 7.48
CA GLU A 60 9.82 -15.28 7.23
C GLU A 60 9.91 -15.82 5.79
N ASP A 61 8.78 -16.20 5.21
CA ASP A 61 8.74 -16.79 3.86
C ASP A 61 9.14 -15.75 2.81
N THR A 62 8.61 -14.53 2.93
CA THR A 62 8.99 -13.42 2.03
C THR A 62 10.45 -13.01 2.22
N LEU A 63 10.98 -12.99 3.45
CA LEU A 63 12.39 -12.68 3.69
C LEU A 63 13.33 -13.70 3.04
N ARG A 64 13.00 -14.99 3.12
CA ARG A 64 13.77 -16.06 2.44
C ARG A 64 13.74 -15.89 0.92
N ASP A 65 12.56 -15.61 0.38
CA ASP A 65 12.37 -15.37 -1.05
C ASP A 65 13.15 -14.15 -1.55
N LEU A 66 13.07 -13.02 -0.83
CA LEU A 66 13.82 -11.80 -1.14
C LEU A 66 15.33 -12.04 -1.14
N SER A 67 15.84 -12.73 -0.12
CA SER A 67 17.27 -13.08 -0.04
C SER A 67 17.72 -13.97 -1.23
N ALA A 68 16.90 -14.93 -1.62
CA ALA A 68 17.17 -15.79 -2.79
C ALA A 68 17.21 -14.99 -4.12
N HIS A 69 16.52 -13.84 -4.16
CA HIS A 69 16.48 -12.94 -5.30
C HIS A 69 17.49 -11.77 -5.21
N GLY A 70 18.46 -11.83 -4.27
CA GLY A 70 19.53 -10.85 -4.16
C GLY A 70 19.08 -9.52 -3.53
N VAL A 71 18.07 -9.57 -2.66
CA VAL A 71 17.61 -8.42 -1.88
C VAL A 71 18.20 -8.44 -0.48
N GLU A 72 18.79 -7.33 -0.07
CA GLU A 72 19.25 -7.07 1.28
C GLU A 72 18.44 -5.96 1.94
N ILE A 73 17.98 -6.17 3.17
CA ILE A 73 17.30 -5.15 3.99
C ILE A 73 18.31 -4.64 4.99
N LEU A 74 18.70 -3.39 4.89
CA LEU A 74 19.83 -2.78 5.58
C LEU A 74 19.39 -1.57 6.41
N ASP A 75 20.08 -1.35 7.52
CA ASP A 75 19.91 -0.12 8.29
C ASP A 75 20.38 1.09 7.48
N TRP A 76 19.65 2.18 7.61
CA TRP A 76 19.89 3.46 6.92
C TRP A 76 21.35 3.91 7.02
N ASN A 77 21.97 3.78 8.22
CA ASN A 77 23.32 4.23 8.50
C ASN A 77 24.40 3.40 7.80
N LEU A 78 24.07 2.23 7.28
CA LEU A 78 25.04 1.40 6.54
C LEU A 78 25.31 1.93 5.13
N ALA A 79 24.47 2.82 4.60
CA ALA A 79 24.63 3.38 3.26
C ALA A 79 25.98 4.10 3.10
N ASP A 80 26.33 4.97 4.05
CA ASP A 80 27.60 5.72 4.04
C ASP A 80 28.81 4.79 4.06
N LYS A 81 28.79 3.78 4.95
CA LYS A 81 29.89 2.82 5.07
C LYS A 81 30.10 2.02 3.80
N LEU A 82 29.04 1.45 3.24
CA LEU A 82 29.13 0.61 2.04
C LEU A 82 29.62 1.39 0.82
N THR A 83 29.24 2.67 0.67
CA THR A 83 29.75 3.52 -0.40
C THR A 83 31.21 3.89 -0.21
N GLN A 84 31.65 4.19 1.02
CA GLN A 84 33.06 4.43 1.33
C GLN A 84 33.94 3.19 1.05
N GLU A 85 33.40 1.99 1.22
CA GLU A 85 34.05 0.71 0.88
C GLU A 85 34.02 0.39 -0.63
N GLY A 86 33.50 1.29 -1.48
CA GLY A 86 33.49 1.15 -2.95
C GLY A 86 32.29 0.39 -3.51
N SER A 87 31.23 0.23 -2.74
CA SER A 87 30.00 -0.45 -3.16
C SER A 87 29.00 0.53 -3.76
N TYR A 88 29.15 0.88 -5.05
CA TYR A 88 28.33 1.89 -5.73
C TYR A 88 27.10 1.28 -6.43
N PRO A 89 25.92 1.97 -6.40
CA PRO A 89 24.76 1.58 -7.19
C PRO A 89 24.87 2.00 -8.65
N ASP A 90 24.07 1.38 -9.52
CA ASP A 90 23.76 1.86 -10.85
C ASP A 90 22.52 2.75 -10.84
N VAL A 91 21.57 2.43 -9.95
CA VAL A 91 20.29 3.14 -9.79
C VAL A 91 20.04 3.38 -8.31
N VAL A 92 19.60 4.58 -7.98
CA VAL A 92 19.05 4.93 -6.66
C VAL A 92 17.57 5.22 -6.80
N ILE A 93 16.76 4.59 -5.96
CA ILE A 93 15.34 4.86 -5.85
C ILE A 93 15.08 5.50 -4.48
N GLU A 94 14.69 6.76 -4.49
CA GLU A 94 14.14 7.44 -3.32
C GLU A 94 12.65 7.15 -3.25
N THR A 95 12.13 6.80 -2.07
CA THR A 95 10.68 6.70 -1.89
C THR A 95 10.20 7.91 -1.09
N PHE A 96 9.11 8.54 -1.60
CA PHE A 96 8.41 9.62 -0.92
C PHE A 96 9.28 10.85 -0.62
N SER A 97 10.15 11.21 -1.56
CA SER A 97 11.09 12.34 -1.43
C SER A 97 11.94 12.27 -0.15
N CYS A 98 12.30 11.09 0.31
CA CYS A 98 13.20 10.95 1.45
C CYS A 98 14.57 11.53 1.13
N THR A 99 15.18 12.22 2.12
CA THR A 99 16.53 12.77 1.97
C THR A 99 17.55 11.67 2.21
N ILE A 100 18.26 11.24 1.16
CA ILE A 100 19.34 10.24 1.30
C ILE A 100 20.52 10.80 2.12
N PRO A 101 21.34 9.94 2.79
CA PRO A 101 22.46 10.38 3.60
C PRO A 101 23.44 11.25 2.81
N GLU A 102 23.94 12.33 3.44
CA GLU A 102 24.79 13.32 2.76
C GLU A 102 26.14 12.72 2.33
N VAL A 103 26.75 11.90 3.18
CA VAL A 103 28.05 11.25 2.87
C VAL A 103 27.88 10.29 1.70
N TYR A 104 26.83 9.46 1.73
CA TYR A 104 26.48 8.57 0.62
C TYR A 104 26.30 9.35 -0.68
N SER A 105 25.48 10.40 -0.66
CA SER A 105 25.21 11.27 -1.81
C SER A 105 26.47 11.91 -2.39
N GLY A 106 27.37 12.41 -1.50
CA GLY A 106 28.65 12.99 -1.91
C GLY A 106 29.57 11.96 -2.60
N VAL A 107 29.70 10.78 -2.03
CA VAL A 107 30.56 9.72 -2.58
C VAL A 107 30.07 9.22 -3.93
N ILE A 108 28.78 8.90 -4.07
CA ILE A 108 28.24 8.41 -5.37
C ILE A 108 28.38 9.46 -6.47
N ARG A 109 28.16 10.73 -6.16
CA ARG A 109 28.31 11.82 -7.10
C ARG A 109 29.74 11.92 -7.65
N GLU A 110 30.76 11.80 -6.79
CA GLU A 110 32.16 11.94 -7.19
C GLU A 110 32.72 10.71 -7.89
N LYS A 111 32.29 9.52 -7.45
CA LYS A 111 32.89 8.26 -7.89
C LYS A 111 32.16 7.63 -9.06
N LYS A 112 30.84 7.53 -8.98
CA LYS A 112 29.99 6.91 -9.98
C LYS A 112 28.55 7.45 -9.83
N PRO A 113 28.21 8.57 -10.50
CA PRO A 113 26.86 9.11 -10.47
C PRO A 113 25.85 8.07 -10.97
N PRO A 114 24.88 7.63 -10.14
CA PRO A 114 23.83 6.72 -10.55
C PRO A 114 22.67 7.49 -11.22
N LEU A 115 21.79 6.75 -11.87
CA LEU A 115 20.46 7.25 -12.17
C LEU A 115 19.66 7.35 -10.86
N ILE A 116 19.07 8.51 -10.56
CA ILE A 116 18.21 8.69 -9.38
C ILE A 116 16.76 8.85 -9.83
N VAL A 117 15.87 8.05 -9.25
CA VAL A 117 14.42 8.13 -9.46
C VAL A 117 13.74 8.28 -8.10
N ASN A 118 12.94 9.32 -7.96
CA ASN A 118 12.10 9.52 -6.79
C ASN A 118 10.70 8.99 -7.06
N VAL A 119 10.32 7.92 -6.38
CA VAL A 119 8.96 7.35 -6.41
C VAL A 119 8.13 8.07 -5.38
N GLU A 120 7.22 8.91 -5.85
CA GLU A 120 6.35 9.75 -5.04
C GLU A 120 5.15 9.00 -4.46
N TYR A 121 4.42 9.68 -3.58
CA TYR A 121 3.14 9.18 -3.07
C TYR A 121 2.11 9.03 -4.19
N LEU A 122 1.26 8.02 -4.06
CA LEU A 122 0.13 7.80 -4.94
C LEU A 122 -0.79 9.02 -4.97
N SER A 123 -1.15 9.51 -6.16
CA SER A 123 -2.20 10.50 -6.33
C SER A 123 -3.02 10.26 -7.59
N ALA A 124 -4.28 10.73 -7.55
CA ALA A 124 -5.17 10.83 -8.71
C ALA A 124 -5.25 12.26 -9.25
N GLU A 125 -4.53 13.21 -8.66
CA GLU A 125 -4.52 14.60 -9.08
C GLU A 125 -3.92 14.77 -10.48
N PRO A 126 -4.53 15.55 -11.39
CA PRO A 126 -4.07 15.67 -12.78
C PRO A 126 -2.61 16.12 -12.93
N TRP A 127 -2.14 17.02 -12.07
CA TRP A 127 -0.77 17.55 -12.13
C TRP A 127 0.30 16.47 -11.96
N THR A 128 0.00 15.36 -11.26
CA THR A 128 0.96 14.27 -11.08
C THR A 128 1.24 13.53 -12.38
N VAL A 129 0.27 13.49 -13.29
CA VAL A 129 0.45 12.93 -14.64
C VAL A 129 1.33 13.85 -15.49
N GLU A 130 1.17 15.16 -15.35
CA GLU A 130 1.97 16.15 -16.07
C GLU A 130 3.44 16.17 -15.57
N ALA A 131 3.64 15.97 -14.27
CA ALA A 131 4.97 15.93 -13.64
C ALA A 131 5.66 14.56 -13.74
N HIS A 132 4.93 13.50 -14.12
CA HIS A 132 5.46 12.14 -14.19
C HIS A 132 6.59 12.00 -15.21
N GLY A 133 7.73 11.49 -14.78
CA GLY A 133 8.91 11.28 -15.62
C GLY A 133 9.74 12.54 -15.90
N LEU A 134 9.37 13.69 -15.33
CA LEU A 134 10.17 14.90 -15.50
C LEU A 134 11.41 14.88 -14.59
N PRO A 135 12.55 15.42 -15.06
CA PRO A 135 13.73 15.61 -14.22
C PRO A 135 13.54 16.76 -13.25
N SER A 136 14.21 16.69 -12.09
CA SER A 136 14.31 17.83 -11.18
C SER A 136 15.08 18.98 -11.84
N ILE A 137 14.66 20.21 -11.53
CA ILE A 137 15.43 21.40 -11.89
C ILE A 137 16.63 21.46 -10.95
N PRO A 138 17.88 21.48 -11.44
CA PRO A 138 19.04 21.60 -10.57
C PRO A 138 18.97 22.93 -9.79
N GLY A 139 18.71 22.86 -8.49
CA GLY A 139 18.65 24.04 -7.62
C GLY A 139 20.02 24.48 -7.14
N ASN A 140 20.91 23.54 -6.89
CA ASN A 140 22.27 23.75 -6.43
C ASN A 140 23.23 22.78 -7.13
N THR A 141 24.51 23.17 -7.22
CA THR A 141 25.61 22.34 -7.75
C THR A 141 25.84 21.04 -6.97
N TRP A 142 25.15 20.88 -5.84
CA TRP A 142 25.28 19.74 -4.93
C TRP A 142 24.24 18.63 -5.19
N ASP A 143 23.15 18.96 -5.92
CA ASP A 143 22.08 18.00 -6.16
C ASP A 143 22.38 17.15 -7.39
N LEU A 144 22.34 15.83 -7.21
CA LEU A 144 22.26 14.91 -8.33
C LEU A 144 20.89 15.05 -8.98
N PRO A 145 20.81 15.15 -10.34
CA PRO A 145 19.54 15.20 -11.03
C PRO A 145 18.74 13.93 -10.76
N ARG A 146 17.47 14.10 -10.42
CA ARG A 146 16.54 13.01 -10.16
C ARG A 146 15.32 13.13 -11.05
N TYR A 147 14.69 11.99 -11.35
CA TYR A 147 13.44 11.95 -12.10
C TYR A 147 12.29 11.65 -11.16
N PHE A 148 11.19 12.40 -11.30
CA PHE A 148 9.98 12.17 -10.51
C PHE A 148 9.12 11.08 -11.13
N TYR A 149 8.75 10.08 -10.33
CA TYR A 149 7.93 8.95 -10.74
C TYR A 149 6.67 8.89 -9.88
N TYR A 150 5.53 9.28 -10.44
CA TYR A 150 4.26 9.36 -9.71
C TYR A 150 3.43 8.10 -9.94
N PRO A 151 3.21 7.26 -8.90
CA PRO A 151 2.20 6.22 -8.91
C PRO A 151 0.82 6.81 -9.20
N GLY A 152 -0.05 6.05 -9.87
CA GLY A 152 -1.38 6.54 -10.20
C GLY A 152 -2.24 5.53 -10.92
N PHE A 153 -3.47 5.92 -11.21
CA PHE A 153 -4.54 5.06 -11.68
C PHE A 153 -4.70 5.01 -13.19
N THR A 154 -4.04 5.91 -13.91
CA THR A 154 -4.20 6.08 -15.35
C THR A 154 -3.07 5.44 -16.15
N PRO A 155 -3.25 5.15 -17.45
CA PRO A 155 -2.17 4.64 -18.29
C PRO A 155 -0.94 5.55 -18.38
N ASN A 156 -1.13 6.87 -18.18
CA ASN A 156 -0.06 7.89 -18.29
C ASN A 156 0.62 8.19 -16.95
N SER A 157 0.28 7.48 -15.88
CA SER A 157 0.95 7.53 -14.58
C SER A 157 1.90 6.35 -14.40
N GLY A 158 2.62 6.31 -13.29
CA GLY A 158 3.52 5.21 -12.94
C GLY A 158 2.83 3.87 -12.66
N GLY A 159 1.50 3.83 -12.64
CA GLY A 159 0.74 2.63 -12.32
C GLY A 159 0.62 2.34 -10.83
N LEU A 160 0.09 1.16 -10.49
CA LEU A 160 -0.10 0.69 -9.13
C LEU A 160 0.67 -0.60 -8.90
N LEU A 161 1.19 -0.80 -7.68
CA LEU A 161 1.78 -2.08 -7.31
C LEU A 161 0.70 -3.17 -7.25
N GLN A 162 0.90 -4.24 -8.00
CA GLN A 162 0.09 -5.45 -7.87
C GLN A 162 0.64 -6.33 -6.75
N GLY A 163 -0.27 -6.97 -5.99
CA GLY A 163 0.08 -8.08 -5.10
C GLY A 163 0.19 -9.39 -5.88
N LYS A 164 0.35 -10.51 -5.19
CA LYS A 164 0.11 -11.83 -5.81
C LYS A 164 -1.27 -11.77 -6.45
N SER A 165 -1.29 -11.90 -7.77
CA SER A 165 -2.54 -11.89 -8.52
C SER A 165 -3.38 -13.07 -8.09
N SER A 166 -4.59 -12.80 -7.68
CA SER A 166 -5.66 -13.75 -7.44
C SER A 166 -5.31 -14.91 -6.50
N PHE A 167 -5.88 -14.88 -5.30
CA PHE A 167 -6.27 -16.13 -4.67
C PHE A 167 -7.23 -16.82 -5.65
N THR A 168 -6.76 -17.83 -6.36
CA THR A 168 -7.57 -18.62 -7.27
C THR A 168 -8.68 -19.32 -6.48
N THR A 169 -9.74 -19.76 -7.15
CA THR A 169 -10.83 -20.52 -6.53
C THR A 169 -10.35 -21.77 -5.80
N GLU A 170 -9.19 -22.34 -6.17
CA GLU A 170 -8.56 -23.46 -5.49
C GLU A 170 -7.98 -23.10 -4.12
N GLU A 171 -7.59 -21.82 -3.90
CA GLU A 171 -7.14 -21.29 -2.61
C GLU A 171 -8.30 -20.81 -1.71
N SER A 172 -9.55 -21.04 -2.11
CA SER A 172 -10.73 -20.57 -1.38
C SER A 172 -10.79 -21.08 0.07
N ASN A 173 -10.25 -22.26 0.34
CA ASN A 173 -10.22 -22.91 1.66
C ASN A 173 -8.90 -22.71 2.41
N TYR A 174 -7.91 -22.08 1.78
CA TYR A 174 -6.64 -21.78 2.46
C TYR A 174 -6.86 -20.71 3.52
N VAL A 175 -6.35 -20.94 4.71
CA VAL A 175 -6.24 -19.96 5.79
C VAL A 175 -4.77 -19.85 6.15
N PRO A 176 -4.18 -18.63 6.18
CA PRO A 176 -2.81 -18.44 6.62
C PRO A 176 -2.60 -19.03 8.03
N ARG A 177 -1.45 -19.66 8.27
CA ARG A 177 -1.14 -20.26 9.58
C ARG A 177 -1.21 -19.25 10.72
N SER A 178 -0.79 -18.02 10.46
CA SER A 178 -0.86 -16.90 11.41
C SER A 178 -2.29 -16.58 11.86
N LEU A 179 -3.29 -16.96 11.05
CA LEU A 179 -4.70 -16.66 11.25
C LEU A 179 -5.55 -17.89 11.59
N GLU A 180 -5.03 -19.13 11.48
CA GLU A 180 -5.82 -20.36 11.64
C GLU A 180 -6.62 -20.40 12.93
N GLN A 181 -6.06 -19.97 14.05
CA GLN A 181 -6.72 -20.01 15.34
C GLN A 181 -7.80 -18.93 15.45
N ILE A 182 -7.45 -17.68 15.16
CA ILE A 182 -8.37 -16.55 15.33
C ILE A 182 -9.50 -16.59 14.28
N TYR A 183 -9.22 -17.08 13.08
CA TYR A 183 -10.23 -17.14 12.02
C TYR A 183 -11.33 -18.17 12.28
N LYS A 184 -11.12 -19.13 13.18
CA LYS A 184 -12.17 -20.05 13.68
C LYS A 184 -13.26 -19.30 14.46
N GLU A 185 -12.91 -18.17 15.06
CA GLU A 185 -13.86 -17.33 15.76
C GLU A 185 -14.77 -16.53 14.80
N VAL A 186 -14.35 -16.36 13.54
CA VAL A 186 -15.10 -15.61 12.53
C VAL A 186 -16.22 -16.48 11.97
N ARG A 187 -17.46 -15.99 12.06
CA ARG A 187 -18.64 -16.72 11.54
C ARG A 187 -18.59 -16.81 10.03
N GLN A 188 -18.86 -18.00 9.51
CA GLN A 188 -18.80 -18.27 8.05
C GLN A 188 -20.19 -18.34 7.40
N THR A 189 -21.25 -17.87 8.06
CA THR A 189 -22.62 -17.85 7.55
C THR A 189 -22.87 -16.60 6.68
N GLU A 190 -23.72 -16.70 5.66
CA GLU A 190 -24.00 -15.63 4.71
C GLU A 190 -24.75 -14.43 5.29
N ASP A 191 -25.52 -14.68 6.37
CA ASP A 191 -26.27 -13.66 7.11
C ASP A 191 -25.39 -12.76 7.98
N VAL A 192 -24.15 -13.20 8.27
CA VAL A 192 -23.17 -12.41 9.03
C VAL A 192 -22.19 -11.75 8.07
N LYS A 193 -22.01 -10.42 8.19
CA LYS A 193 -21.03 -9.71 7.38
C LYS A 193 -19.74 -9.44 8.17
N LYS A 194 -18.64 -9.55 7.47
CA LYS A 194 -17.30 -9.38 7.99
C LYS A 194 -16.77 -8.02 7.60
N VAL A 195 -16.37 -7.25 8.58
CA VAL A 195 -15.81 -5.90 8.38
C VAL A 195 -14.38 -5.86 8.91
N LEU A 196 -13.42 -5.60 8.04
CA LEU A 196 -12.06 -5.35 8.47
C LEU A 196 -11.91 -3.88 8.86
N ILE A 197 -11.33 -3.63 10.04
CA ILE A 197 -11.09 -2.29 10.59
C ILE A 197 -9.60 -2.12 10.84
N PHE A 198 -8.98 -1.30 10.02
CA PHE A 198 -7.59 -0.89 10.07
C PHE A 198 -7.52 0.61 9.85
N THR A 199 -7.55 1.40 10.93
CA THR A 199 -7.75 2.87 10.90
C THR A 199 -6.78 3.59 11.83
N TYR A 200 -6.76 4.93 11.76
CA TYR A 200 -6.07 5.74 12.76
C TYR A 200 -6.86 5.87 14.08
N GLY A 201 -8.04 5.22 14.18
CA GLY A 201 -8.87 5.23 15.39
C GLY A 201 -9.61 6.54 15.63
N GLY A 202 -9.91 6.80 16.91
CA GLY A 202 -10.51 8.06 17.37
C GLY A 202 -12.03 8.13 17.22
N ASP A 203 -12.58 9.34 17.42
CA ASP A 203 -14.02 9.58 17.52
C ASP A 203 -14.82 9.17 16.27
N LYS A 204 -14.21 9.26 15.08
CA LYS A 204 -14.86 8.84 13.84
C LYS A 204 -15.15 7.35 13.83
N LEU A 205 -14.23 6.53 14.33
CA LEU A 205 -14.44 5.09 14.47
C LEU A 205 -15.50 4.78 15.53
N ILE A 206 -15.51 5.51 16.66
CA ILE A 206 -16.54 5.36 17.69
C ILE A 206 -17.94 5.67 17.12
N ARG A 207 -18.08 6.74 16.33
CA ARG A 207 -19.36 7.05 15.66
C ARG A 207 -19.79 5.93 14.72
N LEU A 208 -18.88 5.41 13.90
CA LEU A 208 -19.16 4.30 12.99
C LEU A 208 -19.62 3.05 13.76
N LEU A 209 -18.92 2.67 14.84
CA LEU A 209 -19.30 1.53 15.67
C LEU A 209 -20.70 1.68 16.27
N ASN A 210 -21.07 2.89 16.72
CA ASN A 210 -22.42 3.16 17.21
C ASN A 210 -23.48 2.99 16.12
N GLN A 211 -23.24 3.50 14.92
CA GLN A 211 -24.17 3.36 13.79
C GLN A 211 -24.28 1.89 13.34
N MET A 212 -23.16 1.16 13.30
CA MET A 212 -23.19 -0.29 13.04
C MET A 212 -24.03 -1.03 14.09
N ARG A 213 -23.90 -0.69 15.37
CA ARG A 213 -24.68 -1.28 16.44
C ARG A 213 -26.17 -0.97 16.29
N GLU A 214 -26.53 0.27 15.97
CA GLU A 214 -27.90 0.71 15.76
C GLU A 214 -28.58 0.00 14.59
N SER A 215 -27.82 -0.42 13.60
CA SER A 215 -28.33 -1.20 12.45
C SER A 215 -28.89 -2.56 12.84
N LYS A 216 -28.50 -3.11 14.00
CA LYS A 216 -28.87 -4.44 14.52
C LYS A 216 -28.46 -5.61 13.62
N LEU A 217 -27.63 -5.36 12.61
CA LEU A 217 -27.14 -6.41 11.73
C LEU A 217 -26.05 -7.24 12.43
N PRO A 218 -26.04 -8.55 12.23
CA PRO A 218 -24.99 -9.41 12.77
C PRO A 218 -23.69 -9.18 12.01
N LEU A 219 -22.70 -8.59 12.71
CA LEU A 219 -21.39 -8.27 12.13
C LEU A 219 -20.28 -8.92 12.93
N ASP A 220 -19.27 -9.42 12.22
CA ASP A 220 -17.96 -9.76 12.75
C ASP A 220 -16.97 -8.65 12.34
N LEU A 221 -16.49 -7.90 13.33
CA LEU A 221 -15.53 -6.82 13.17
C LEU A 221 -14.13 -7.36 13.45
N LEU A 222 -13.30 -7.44 12.41
CA LEU A 222 -11.91 -7.86 12.48
C LEU A 222 -11.03 -6.62 12.70
N ILE A 223 -10.62 -6.41 13.94
CA ILE A 223 -9.92 -5.20 14.35
C ILE A 223 -8.42 -5.40 14.22
N CYS A 224 -7.81 -4.70 13.27
CA CYS A 224 -6.38 -4.75 13.01
C CYS A 224 -5.70 -3.51 13.60
N ASP A 225 -4.46 -3.68 14.07
CA ASP A 225 -3.56 -2.67 14.59
C ASP A 225 -3.95 -2.02 15.94
N GLU A 226 -2.94 -1.40 16.55
CA GLU A 226 -3.05 -0.84 17.90
C GLU A 226 -4.02 0.36 18.00
N PRO A 227 -4.01 1.36 17.09
CA PRO A 227 -4.96 2.48 17.15
C PRO A 227 -6.42 2.06 17.05
N SER A 228 -6.74 1.12 16.15
CA SER A 228 -8.09 0.58 16.01
C SER A 228 -8.49 -0.22 17.24
N ILE A 229 -7.62 -1.10 17.75
CA ILE A 229 -7.85 -1.91 18.96
C ILE A 229 -8.14 -0.99 20.16
N LYS A 230 -7.28 -0.03 20.45
CA LYS A 230 -7.47 0.92 21.59
C LYS A 230 -8.78 1.68 21.49
N THR A 231 -9.17 2.09 20.28
CA THR A 231 -10.44 2.79 20.08
C THR A 231 -11.63 1.88 20.36
N VAL A 232 -11.57 0.62 19.89
CA VAL A 232 -12.63 -0.37 20.12
C VAL A 232 -12.72 -0.74 21.61
N GLU A 233 -11.58 -0.94 22.28
CA GLU A 233 -11.54 -1.17 23.74
C GLU A 233 -12.16 -0.03 24.53
N THR A 234 -11.86 1.21 24.17
CA THR A 234 -12.49 2.40 24.76
C THR A 234 -14.01 2.40 24.55
N TRP A 235 -14.46 2.04 23.35
CA TRP A 235 -15.88 1.96 23.03
C TRP A 235 -16.59 0.80 23.76
N LEU A 236 -15.92 -0.34 23.93
CA LEU A 236 -16.44 -1.50 24.66
C LEU A 236 -16.45 -1.25 26.18
N GLY A 237 -15.47 -0.53 26.70
CA GLY A 237 -15.17 -0.39 28.13
C GLY A 237 -14.40 -1.58 28.71
N GLU A 238 -13.80 -2.42 27.86
CA GLU A 238 -13.03 -3.61 28.24
C GLU A 238 -11.95 -3.96 27.18
N SER A 239 -10.98 -4.77 27.59
CA SER A 239 -9.88 -5.22 26.71
C SER A 239 -10.37 -6.16 25.61
N LEU A 240 -9.72 -6.07 24.43
CA LEU A 240 -9.97 -6.90 23.25
C LEU A 240 -8.93 -8.05 23.10
N ASP A 241 -8.42 -8.57 24.22
CA ASP A 241 -7.50 -9.71 24.27
C ASP A 241 -8.15 -11.06 23.85
N GLN A 242 -9.46 -11.08 23.77
CA GLN A 242 -10.29 -12.16 23.27
C GLN A 242 -11.52 -11.58 22.57
N LEU A 243 -12.30 -12.43 21.89
CA LEU A 243 -13.56 -12.01 21.27
C LEU A 243 -14.48 -11.32 22.28
N ARG A 244 -15.02 -10.17 21.90
CA ARG A 244 -16.05 -9.44 22.65
C ARG A 244 -17.30 -9.29 21.83
N GLN A 245 -18.43 -9.28 22.50
CA GLN A 245 -19.73 -9.07 21.84
C GLN A 245 -20.47 -7.91 22.50
N ARG A 246 -20.96 -7.01 21.68
CA ARG A 246 -21.86 -5.92 22.10
C ARG A 246 -23.05 -5.88 21.14
N ASP A 247 -24.23 -6.26 21.65
CA ASP A 247 -25.46 -6.44 20.87
C ASP A 247 -25.25 -7.41 19.67
N SER A 248 -25.47 -6.94 18.46
CA SER A 248 -25.29 -7.72 17.22
C SER A 248 -23.85 -7.78 16.70
N LEU A 249 -22.95 -6.98 17.29
CA LEU A 249 -21.55 -6.85 16.88
C LEU A 249 -20.66 -7.81 17.66
N ARG A 250 -19.80 -8.52 16.97
CA ARG A 250 -18.68 -9.26 17.55
C ARG A 250 -17.38 -8.61 17.15
N CYS A 251 -16.59 -8.20 18.13
CA CYS A 251 -15.27 -7.59 17.93
C CYS A 251 -14.19 -8.65 18.15
N ILE A 252 -13.33 -8.83 17.15
CA ILE A 252 -12.27 -9.84 17.14
C ILE A 252 -10.95 -9.10 16.92
N GLY A 253 -10.10 -9.05 17.96
CA GLY A 253 -8.76 -8.47 17.85
C GLY A 253 -7.88 -9.37 16.99
N MET A 254 -7.42 -8.85 15.86
CA MET A 254 -6.55 -9.59 14.95
C MET A 254 -5.09 -9.49 15.39
N PRO A 255 -4.32 -10.58 15.33
CA PRO A 255 -2.88 -10.49 15.54
C PRO A 255 -2.24 -9.65 14.43
N PHE A 256 -1.02 -9.18 14.68
CA PHE A 256 -0.22 -8.62 13.58
C PHE A 256 0.04 -9.70 12.55
N VAL A 257 -0.18 -9.38 11.27
CA VAL A 257 0.05 -10.28 10.14
C VAL A 257 0.99 -9.65 9.12
N CYS A 258 1.70 -10.48 8.37
CA CYS A 258 2.51 -10.01 7.26
C CYS A 258 1.62 -9.50 6.11
N GLN A 259 2.22 -8.82 5.14
CA GLN A 259 1.49 -8.21 4.02
C GLN A 259 0.66 -9.21 3.21
N ASP A 260 1.20 -10.41 2.96
CA ASP A 260 0.49 -11.43 2.17
C ASP A 260 -0.75 -11.97 2.91
N ASP A 261 -0.66 -12.13 4.22
CA ASP A 261 -1.77 -12.54 5.08
C ASP A 261 -2.82 -11.43 5.23
N PHE A 262 -2.37 -10.16 5.27
CA PHE A 262 -3.28 -9.01 5.26
C PHE A 262 -4.05 -8.91 3.93
N ASP A 263 -3.39 -9.12 2.80
CA ASP A 263 -4.04 -9.19 1.49
C ASP A 263 -5.10 -10.31 1.46
N TRP A 264 -4.81 -11.44 2.08
CA TRP A 264 -5.78 -12.52 2.23
C TRP A 264 -7.01 -12.09 3.04
N LEU A 265 -6.82 -11.41 4.17
CA LEU A 265 -7.92 -10.88 4.99
C LEU A 265 -8.83 -9.94 4.19
N LEU A 266 -8.25 -9.00 3.44
CA LEU A 266 -9.00 -8.06 2.60
C LEU A 266 -9.93 -8.78 1.60
N ASN A 267 -9.54 -9.96 1.11
CA ASN A 267 -10.35 -10.76 0.21
C ASN A 267 -11.47 -11.56 0.91
N LYS A 268 -11.34 -11.80 2.24
CA LYS A 268 -12.27 -12.60 3.03
C LYS A 268 -13.35 -11.79 3.76
N THR A 269 -13.30 -10.48 3.65
CA THR A 269 -14.24 -9.54 4.26
C THR A 269 -15.24 -9.00 3.24
N ASP A 270 -16.37 -8.47 3.74
CA ASP A 270 -17.41 -7.85 2.93
C ASP A 270 -17.22 -6.33 2.81
N LEU A 271 -16.53 -5.71 3.78
CA LEU A 271 -16.16 -4.30 3.80
C LEU A 271 -14.76 -4.15 4.39
N ASN A 272 -13.92 -3.36 3.75
CA ASN A 272 -12.58 -3.04 4.20
C ASN A 272 -12.46 -1.56 4.58
N ILE A 273 -12.25 -1.27 5.84
CA ILE A 273 -11.93 0.08 6.30
C ILE A 273 -10.42 0.12 6.53
N VAL A 274 -9.73 0.84 5.66
CA VAL A 274 -8.27 0.81 5.57
C VAL A 274 -7.66 2.20 5.66
N ARG A 275 -6.41 2.28 6.12
CA ARG A 275 -5.65 3.53 6.24
C ARG A 275 -4.37 3.50 5.43
N GLY A 276 -3.72 4.66 5.31
CA GLY A 276 -2.45 4.79 4.60
C GLY A 276 -2.58 4.47 3.11
N GLU A 277 -1.46 4.30 2.43
CA GLU A 277 -1.42 4.16 0.98
C GLU A 277 -1.41 2.69 0.53
N ASP A 278 -0.57 1.83 1.15
CA ASP A 278 -0.46 0.42 0.75
C ASP A 278 -1.80 -0.32 0.90
N SER A 279 -2.41 -0.26 2.07
CA SER A 279 -3.67 -0.96 2.32
C SER A 279 -4.85 -0.40 1.52
N PHE A 280 -4.84 0.90 1.19
CA PHE A 280 -5.79 1.51 0.28
C PHE A 280 -5.71 0.90 -1.14
N VAL A 281 -4.50 0.76 -1.68
CA VAL A 281 -4.29 0.09 -2.97
C VAL A 281 -4.72 -1.37 -2.90
N ARG A 282 -4.39 -2.08 -1.81
CA ARG A 282 -4.76 -3.49 -1.62
C ARG A 282 -6.28 -3.70 -1.54
N ALA A 283 -7.00 -2.83 -0.84
CA ALA A 283 -8.46 -2.90 -0.76
C ALA A 283 -9.13 -2.78 -2.14
N GLN A 284 -8.58 -1.95 -3.02
CA GLN A 284 -9.05 -1.82 -4.41
C GLN A 284 -8.80 -3.11 -5.20
N TRP A 285 -7.62 -3.71 -5.09
CA TRP A 285 -7.31 -5.00 -5.73
C TRP A 285 -8.16 -6.16 -5.20
N ALA A 286 -8.61 -6.11 -3.95
CA ALA A 286 -9.55 -7.08 -3.41
C ALA A 286 -10.92 -7.02 -4.11
N GLY A 287 -11.28 -5.88 -4.72
CA GLY A 287 -12.57 -5.69 -5.42
C GLY A 287 -13.76 -5.75 -4.47
N LYS A 288 -13.55 -5.45 -3.21
CA LYS A 288 -14.57 -5.35 -2.16
C LYS A 288 -14.87 -3.89 -1.88
N PRO A 289 -16.05 -3.56 -1.34
CA PRO A 289 -16.30 -2.24 -0.80
C PRO A 289 -15.22 -1.84 0.19
N PHE A 290 -14.80 -0.59 0.14
CA PHE A 290 -13.80 -0.08 1.06
C PHE A 290 -14.11 1.37 1.47
N ILE A 291 -13.55 1.75 2.62
CA ILE A 291 -13.51 3.13 3.12
C ILE A 291 -12.04 3.45 3.37
N TRP A 292 -11.59 4.55 2.82
CA TRP A 292 -10.23 5.01 3.02
C TRP A 292 -10.15 6.01 4.17
N ASP A 293 -9.49 5.60 5.24
CA ASP A 293 -9.07 6.47 6.32
C ASP A 293 -7.75 7.13 5.91
N ILE A 294 -7.86 8.18 5.09
CA ILE A 294 -6.69 8.89 4.56
C ILE A 294 -5.93 9.57 5.69
N TYR A 295 -4.58 9.55 5.61
CA TYR A 295 -3.71 10.20 6.58
C TYR A 295 -3.95 11.71 6.60
N PRO A 296 -4.28 12.30 7.76
CA PRO A 296 -4.48 13.74 7.87
C PRO A 296 -3.18 14.50 7.54
N GLN A 297 -3.26 15.47 6.65
CA GLN A 297 -2.15 16.34 6.27
C GLN A 297 -2.49 17.79 6.60
N ASP A 298 -1.45 18.63 6.71
CA ASP A 298 -1.61 20.05 6.94
C ASP A 298 -2.43 20.72 5.82
N VAL A 299 -3.21 21.74 6.19
CA VAL A 299 -4.01 22.57 5.25
C VAL A 299 -4.99 21.73 4.42
N ASP A 300 -5.51 20.61 4.96
CA ASP A 300 -6.49 19.74 4.31
C ASP A 300 -6.06 19.17 2.94
N ALA A 301 -4.75 19.11 2.67
CA ALA A 301 -4.21 18.57 1.42
C ALA A 301 -4.67 17.11 1.17
N HIS A 302 -4.90 16.34 2.24
CA HIS A 302 -5.44 15.00 2.15
C HIS A 302 -6.87 14.96 1.58
N LEU A 303 -7.69 16.01 1.78
CA LEU A 303 -9.03 16.10 1.21
C LEU A 303 -8.97 16.33 -0.30
N ILE A 304 -8.05 17.18 -0.77
CA ILE A 304 -7.82 17.39 -2.22
C ILE A 304 -7.43 16.08 -2.90
N LYS A 305 -6.58 15.31 -2.26
CA LYS A 305 -6.15 13.99 -2.75
C LYS A 305 -7.32 13.00 -2.75
N LEU A 306 -8.16 13.01 -1.71
CA LEU A 306 -9.37 12.19 -1.63
C LEU A 306 -10.38 12.56 -2.72
N ASP A 307 -10.63 13.86 -2.91
CA ASP A 307 -11.55 14.38 -3.94
C ASP A 307 -11.12 13.93 -5.34
N ALA A 308 -9.83 14.11 -5.68
CA ALA A 308 -9.29 13.69 -6.96
C ALA A 308 -9.45 12.18 -7.20
N PHE A 309 -9.25 11.36 -6.17
CA PHE A 309 -9.52 9.93 -6.25
C PHE A 309 -11.01 9.63 -6.45
N LEU A 310 -11.88 10.29 -5.68
CA LEU A 310 -13.33 10.07 -5.76
C LEU A 310 -13.93 10.49 -7.11
N ASP A 311 -13.42 11.57 -7.70
CA ASP A 311 -13.80 11.98 -9.05
C ASP A 311 -13.50 10.89 -10.07
N LEU A 312 -12.34 10.25 -9.96
CA LEU A 312 -11.96 9.15 -10.83
C LEU A 312 -12.76 7.87 -10.53
N TYR A 313 -12.83 7.49 -9.25
CA TYR A 313 -13.50 6.27 -8.80
C TYR A 313 -14.99 6.28 -9.12
N LEU A 314 -15.64 7.44 -9.00
CA LEU A 314 -17.09 7.59 -9.19
C LEU A 314 -17.49 8.10 -10.57
N LYS A 315 -16.57 8.24 -11.51
CA LYS A 315 -16.82 8.83 -12.84
C LYS A 315 -18.06 8.25 -13.51
N ASP A 316 -18.17 6.93 -13.57
CA ASP A 316 -19.23 6.20 -14.26
C ASP A 316 -20.30 5.62 -13.29
N ALA A 317 -20.25 6.00 -12.01
CA ALA A 317 -21.19 5.53 -11.00
C ALA A 317 -22.54 6.25 -11.11
N ASN A 318 -23.63 5.53 -10.86
CA ASN A 318 -24.96 6.14 -10.75
C ASN A 318 -25.07 7.00 -9.46
N MET A 319 -26.09 7.88 -9.41
CA MET A 319 -26.26 8.84 -8.32
C MET A 319 -26.37 8.19 -6.94
N ASP A 320 -27.06 7.05 -6.84
CA ASP A 320 -27.21 6.35 -5.57
C ASP A 320 -25.88 5.78 -5.07
N THR A 321 -25.07 5.23 -5.98
CA THR A 321 -23.73 4.74 -5.66
C THR A 321 -22.80 5.89 -5.29
N LYS A 322 -22.82 7.01 -6.05
CA LYS A 322 -22.05 8.21 -5.72
C LYS A 322 -22.34 8.67 -4.32
N ARG A 323 -23.62 8.85 -3.98
CA ARG A 323 -24.03 9.27 -2.64
C ARG A 323 -23.55 8.30 -1.57
N ALA A 324 -23.76 7.00 -1.76
CA ALA A 324 -23.39 5.99 -0.78
C ALA A 324 -21.88 5.99 -0.50
N VAL A 325 -21.06 6.10 -1.56
CA VAL A 325 -19.60 6.14 -1.42
C VAL A 325 -19.13 7.43 -0.76
N LEU A 326 -19.64 8.59 -1.20
CA LEU A 326 -19.27 9.88 -0.63
C LEU A 326 -19.56 9.95 0.87
N GLU A 327 -20.80 9.61 1.29
CA GLU A 327 -21.19 9.59 2.70
C GLU A 327 -20.24 8.71 3.54
N SER A 328 -19.82 7.56 3.00
CA SER A 328 -18.90 6.64 3.67
C SER A 328 -17.46 7.15 3.70
N MET A 329 -16.92 7.65 2.59
CA MET A 329 -15.54 8.10 2.46
C MET A 329 -15.24 9.36 3.28
N TYR A 330 -16.24 10.26 3.43
CA TYR A 330 -16.12 11.43 4.29
C TYR A 330 -16.55 11.18 5.75
N TRP A 331 -16.84 9.96 6.13
CA TRP A 331 -17.24 9.59 7.48
C TRP A 331 -18.46 10.36 7.99
N GLN A 332 -19.41 10.67 7.12
CA GLN A 332 -20.57 11.52 7.42
C GLN A 332 -21.74 10.73 8.00
N ASP A 333 -22.25 9.75 7.25
CA ASP A 333 -23.43 9.00 7.65
C ASP A 333 -23.32 7.52 7.27
N PHE A 334 -23.51 6.66 8.25
CA PHE A 334 -23.52 5.21 8.12
C PHE A 334 -24.85 4.60 8.58
N SER A 335 -25.85 5.40 8.89
CA SER A 335 -27.15 4.92 9.42
C SER A 335 -27.83 3.91 8.49
N ASN A 336 -27.65 4.09 7.16
CA ASN A 336 -28.14 3.21 6.12
C ASN A 336 -27.03 2.45 5.39
N TRP A 337 -25.90 2.25 6.02
CA TRP A 337 -24.71 1.70 5.37
C TRP A 337 -24.91 0.32 4.76
N TRP A 338 -25.79 -0.53 5.28
CA TRP A 338 -26.02 -1.85 4.71
C TRP A 338 -26.59 -1.82 3.28
N PRO A 339 -27.68 -1.06 2.98
CA PRO A 339 -28.06 -0.83 1.60
C PRO A 339 -26.98 -0.19 0.74
N GLN A 340 -26.16 0.68 1.34
CA GLN A 340 -25.00 1.31 0.69
C GLN A 340 -23.92 0.27 0.38
N LEU A 341 -23.61 -0.62 1.31
CA LEU A 341 -22.58 -1.66 1.12
C LEU A 341 -22.89 -2.53 -0.10
N ARG A 342 -24.16 -2.90 -0.32
CA ARG A 342 -24.57 -3.67 -1.49
C ARG A 342 -24.34 -2.92 -2.80
N LYS A 343 -24.63 -1.61 -2.84
CA LYS A 343 -24.38 -0.75 -4.01
C LYS A 343 -22.88 -0.61 -4.25
N MET A 344 -22.13 -0.37 -3.19
CA MET A 344 -20.66 -0.24 -3.23
C MET A 344 -19.99 -1.53 -3.71
N SER A 345 -20.52 -2.69 -3.35
CA SER A 345 -19.94 -4.00 -3.71
C SER A 345 -19.87 -4.21 -5.23
N LEU A 346 -20.96 -3.93 -5.93
CA LEU A 346 -20.99 -4.01 -7.39
C LEU A 346 -20.00 -3.02 -8.01
N HIS A 347 -20.00 -1.78 -7.52
CA HIS A 347 -19.11 -0.74 -8.01
C HIS A 347 -17.63 -1.07 -7.79
N ALA A 348 -17.27 -1.55 -6.62
CA ALA A 348 -15.89 -1.96 -6.29
C ALA A 348 -15.40 -3.13 -7.20
N THR A 349 -16.31 -4.06 -7.53
CA THR A 349 -15.99 -5.15 -8.46
C THR A 349 -15.72 -4.62 -9.88
N MET A 350 -16.53 -3.68 -10.36
CA MET A 350 -16.34 -3.04 -11.68
C MET A 350 -15.02 -2.23 -11.70
N TRP A 351 -14.79 -1.44 -10.67
CA TRP A 351 -13.55 -0.68 -10.51
C TRP A 351 -12.32 -1.55 -10.58
N ARG A 352 -12.31 -2.69 -9.84
CA ARG A 352 -11.19 -3.66 -9.92
C ARG A 352 -10.95 -4.14 -11.35
N GLN A 353 -12.00 -4.41 -12.12
CA GLN A 353 -11.85 -4.81 -13.52
C GLN A 353 -11.22 -3.71 -14.37
N ASP A 354 -11.58 -2.47 -14.13
CA ASP A 354 -11.00 -1.32 -14.84
C ASP A 354 -9.54 -1.06 -14.42
N LEU A 355 -9.21 -1.25 -13.14
CA LEU A 355 -7.82 -1.25 -12.70
C LEU A 355 -6.98 -2.32 -13.41
N ILE A 356 -7.48 -3.55 -13.53
CA ILE A 356 -6.79 -4.62 -14.28
C ILE A 356 -6.54 -4.20 -15.73
N LYS A 357 -7.52 -3.61 -16.39
CA LYS A 357 -7.37 -3.11 -17.77
C LYS A 357 -6.36 -1.97 -17.86
N SER A 358 -6.34 -1.05 -16.89
CA SER A 358 -5.41 0.08 -16.87
C SER A 358 -3.96 -0.35 -16.70
N GLN A 359 -3.71 -1.53 -16.13
CA GLN A 359 -2.37 -2.10 -15.92
C GLN A 359 -1.91 -3.03 -17.06
N ILE A 360 -2.49 -2.93 -18.25
CA ILE A 360 -2.17 -3.79 -19.41
C ILE A 360 -0.70 -3.72 -19.80
N ASN A 361 -0.05 -2.56 -19.57
CA ASN A 361 1.38 -2.35 -19.83
C ASN A 361 2.27 -2.69 -18.61
N GLY A 362 1.77 -3.50 -17.70
CA GLY A 362 2.43 -3.86 -16.46
C GLY A 362 2.03 -3.00 -15.27
N ASP A 363 2.37 -3.49 -14.09
CA ASP A 363 2.21 -2.76 -12.84
C ASP A 363 3.33 -1.72 -12.63
N LEU A 364 3.27 -0.98 -11.53
CA LEU A 364 4.24 0.06 -11.20
C LEU A 364 5.69 -0.42 -11.31
N ALA A 365 6.00 -1.62 -10.82
CA ALA A 365 7.39 -2.11 -10.83
C ALA A 365 7.88 -2.40 -12.26
N ILE A 366 7.04 -2.95 -13.12
CA ILE A 366 7.36 -3.18 -14.53
C ILE A 366 7.57 -1.86 -15.24
N ARG A 367 6.62 -0.92 -15.11
CA ARG A 367 6.71 0.42 -15.73
C ARG A 367 7.92 1.21 -15.22
N LEU A 368 8.24 1.11 -13.94
CA LEU A 368 9.41 1.77 -13.36
C LEU A 368 10.71 1.18 -13.93
N ARG A 369 10.79 -0.13 -14.10
CA ARG A 369 11.95 -0.77 -14.74
C ARG A 369 12.12 -0.33 -16.18
N ASP A 370 11.05 -0.31 -16.96
CA ASP A 370 11.07 0.15 -18.35
C ASP A 370 11.51 1.62 -18.43
N PHE A 371 10.98 2.47 -17.56
CA PHE A 371 11.37 3.87 -17.47
C PHE A 371 12.86 4.04 -17.15
N ILE A 372 13.38 3.32 -16.14
CA ILE A 372 14.81 3.32 -15.78
C ILE A 372 15.67 2.88 -16.96
N HIS A 373 15.28 1.79 -17.63
CA HIS A 373 16.01 1.26 -18.77
C HIS A 373 16.06 2.24 -19.93
N ASP A 374 14.95 2.91 -20.23
CA ASP A 374 14.90 3.94 -21.29
C ASP A 374 15.78 5.16 -20.99
N LEU A 375 15.87 5.55 -19.71
CA LEU A 375 16.77 6.63 -19.30
C LEU A 375 18.24 6.22 -19.41
N LEU A 376 18.59 4.99 -18.99
CA LEU A 376 19.97 4.47 -19.09
C LEU A 376 20.45 4.28 -20.54
N LYS A 377 19.53 4.06 -21.49
CA LYS A 377 19.88 4.00 -22.92
C LYS A 377 20.14 5.36 -23.57
N LYS A 378 19.60 6.43 -22.99
CA LYS A 378 19.72 7.81 -23.51
C LYS A 378 20.93 8.56 -22.97
N GLY A 379 21.48 8.15 -21.86
CA GLY A 379 22.66 8.71 -21.21
C GLY A 379 23.91 7.92 -21.52
#